data_348950b9c0262df7178de6eba450ecd4
#
_entry.id   348950b9c0262df7178de6eba450ecd4
#
_cell.length_a   1.000
_cell.length_b   1.000
_cell.length_c   1.000
_cell.angle_alpha   90.00
_cell.angle_beta   90.00
_cell.angle_gamma   90.00
#
_symmetry.space_group_name_H-M   'P 1'
#
loop_
_entity.id
_entity.type
_entity.pdbx_description
1 polymer ?
#
loop_
_entity_poly.entity_id
_entity_poly.type
_entity_poly.pdbx_seq_one_letter_code
_entity_poly.pdbx_strand_id
1 'polypeptide(L)'
;MSDATYTPPAVWTWDKESGGRFAAINRPIAGPTKEHVLPVGKHPMQLYSLGTPNGVKVTVMLEELLALGHSGAEYDAWLINIGTGDQFGSGFVDINPNSKIPALLDRSDPTPIRVFESGAILIHLAEKFGAFLPTEPAARAACLSWLMWQM
;
A
#
# COMPACT_ATOMS: atom_id res chain seq x y z
N MET A 1 -3.18 -33.73 26.68
CA MET A 1 -3.78 -32.79 25.71
C MET A 1 -4.59 -33.64 24.76
N SER A 2 -5.92 -33.47 24.74
CA SER A 2 -6.80 -34.23 23.84
C SER A 2 -6.58 -33.73 22.42
N ASP A 3 -6.06 -34.61 21.54
CA ASP A 3 -6.08 -34.38 20.09
C ASP A 3 -7.54 -34.36 19.60
N ALA A 4 -8.22 -33.23 19.85
CA ALA A 4 -9.53 -33.02 19.24
C ALA A 4 -9.28 -32.82 17.74
N THR A 5 -9.64 -33.82 16.94
CA THR A 5 -9.57 -33.73 15.48
C THR A 5 -10.46 -32.58 15.02
N TYR A 6 -9.85 -31.54 14.45
CA TYR A 6 -10.59 -30.41 13.89
C TYR A 6 -11.51 -30.89 12.75
N THR A 7 -12.79 -30.65 12.88
CA THR A 7 -13.76 -30.89 11.81
C THR A 7 -14.18 -29.54 11.22
N PRO A 8 -13.85 -29.23 9.95
CA PRO A 8 -14.24 -27.96 9.35
C PRO A 8 -15.77 -27.85 9.25
N PRO A 9 -16.33 -26.63 9.45
CA PRO A 9 -17.75 -26.42 9.28
C PRO A 9 -18.16 -26.58 7.81
N ALA A 10 -19.42 -26.99 7.56
CA ALA A 10 -19.96 -27.13 6.20
C ALA A 10 -19.99 -25.80 5.45
N VAL A 11 -20.19 -24.70 6.17
CA VAL A 11 -20.09 -23.32 5.66
C VAL A 11 -19.14 -22.56 6.57
N TRP A 12 -18.02 -22.09 6.00
CA TRP A 12 -17.09 -21.26 6.74
C TRP A 12 -17.64 -19.85 6.91
N THR A 13 -17.56 -19.32 8.12
CA THR A 13 -17.87 -17.93 8.44
C THR A 13 -16.64 -17.26 9.03
N TRP A 14 -16.39 -16.02 8.63
CA TRP A 14 -15.29 -15.24 9.18
C TRP A 14 -15.54 -14.90 10.65
N ASP A 15 -14.54 -15.15 11.48
CA ASP A 15 -14.52 -14.79 12.89
C ASP A 15 -13.33 -13.85 13.15
N LYS A 16 -13.64 -12.68 13.73
CA LYS A 16 -12.66 -11.67 14.11
C LYS A 16 -11.61 -12.18 15.09
N GLU A 17 -11.99 -13.10 15.97
CA GLU A 17 -11.11 -13.68 16.98
C GLU A 17 -10.27 -14.85 16.44
N SER A 18 -10.60 -15.35 15.26
CA SER A 18 -9.89 -16.45 14.61
C SER A 18 -8.62 -15.97 13.93
N GLY A 19 -7.47 -16.62 14.19
CA GLY A 19 -6.20 -16.30 13.53
C GLY A 19 -5.21 -15.51 14.40
N GLY A 20 -5.48 -15.37 15.69
CA GLY A 20 -4.57 -14.80 16.68
C GLY A 20 -4.37 -13.28 16.52
N ARG A 21 -3.20 -12.79 16.94
CA ARG A 21 -2.88 -11.35 17.04
C ARG A 21 -3.18 -10.52 15.78
N PHE A 22 -3.07 -11.12 14.62
CA PHE A 22 -3.21 -10.43 13.32
C PHE A 22 -4.54 -10.72 12.60
N ALA A 23 -5.47 -11.43 13.24
CA ALA A 23 -6.77 -11.75 12.62
C ALA A 23 -7.53 -10.50 12.14
N ALA A 24 -7.47 -9.42 12.93
CA ALA A 24 -8.23 -8.20 12.66
C ALA A 24 -7.64 -7.31 11.53
N ILE A 25 -6.42 -7.58 11.04
CA ILE A 25 -5.82 -6.79 9.94
C ILE A 25 -6.27 -7.25 8.54
N ASN A 26 -6.98 -8.35 8.47
CA ASN A 26 -7.60 -8.87 7.24
C ASN A 26 -9.10 -9.05 7.45
N ARG A 27 -9.84 -9.08 6.35
CA ARG A 27 -11.26 -9.39 6.36
C ARG A 27 -11.69 -9.97 5.02
N PRO A 28 -12.68 -10.86 4.97
CA PRO A 28 -13.14 -11.50 3.74
C PRO A 28 -14.17 -10.68 2.96
N ILE A 29 -14.62 -9.54 3.49
CA ILE A 29 -15.66 -8.71 2.86
C ILE A 29 -15.04 -7.48 2.21
N ALA A 30 -15.52 -7.10 1.02
CA ALA A 30 -15.12 -5.88 0.33
C ALA A 30 -15.84 -4.63 0.89
N GLY A 31 -15.30 -3.46 0.55
CA GLY A 31 -15.89 -2.16 0.92
C GLY A 31 -15.50 -1.66 2.32
N PRO A 32 -15.81 -0.42 2.68
CA PRO A 32 -15.49 0.17 3.97
C PRO A 32 -16.35 -0.40 5.10
N THR A 33 -15.81 -0.35 6.32
CA THR A 33 -16.56 -0.70 7.54
C THR A 33 -16.99 0.53 8.32
N LYS A 34 -16.43 1.68 8.02
CA LYS A 34 -16.69 2.97 8.69
C LYS A 34 -16.43 4.12 7.76
N GLU A 35 -17.14 5.22 7.94
CA GLU A 35 -16.80 6.49 7.29
C GLU A 35 -15.53 7.05 7.92
N HIS A 36 -14.58 7.40 7.09
CA HIS A 36 -13.32 7.99 7.52
C HIS A 36 -12.70 8.76 6.36
N VAL A 37 -12.75 10.09 6.44
CA VAL A 37 -12.12 10.96 5.45
C VAL A 37 -10.62 11.01 5.74
N LEU A 38 -9.81 10.78 4.71
CA LEU A 38 -8.36 10.87 4.85
C LEU A 38 -7.89 12.33 4.83
N PRO A 39 -6.85 12.64 5.62
CA PRO A 39 -6.20 13.94 5.53
C PRO A 39 -5.52 14.11 4.17
N VAL A 40 -5.46 15.35 3.71
CA VAL A 40 -4.75 15.75 2.50
C VAL A 40 -3.89 16.96 2.82
N GLY A 41 -2.61 16.89 2.50
CA GLY A 41 -1.66 17.96 2.73
C GLY A 41 -1.44 18.86 1.53
N LYS A 42 -0.32 19.55 1.53
CA LYS A 42 0.01 20.59 0.52
C LYS A 42 0.69 20.02 -0.74
N HIS A 43 1.37 18.89 -0.62
CA HIS A 43 2.10 18.31 -1.74
C HIS A 43 1.18 17.50 -2.65
N PRO A 44 1.52 17.31 -3.93
CA PRO A 44 0.72 16.50 -4.82
C PRO A 44 0.75 15.01 -4.45
N MET A 45 1.89 14.50 -3.97
CA MET A 45 2.01 13.11 -3.53
C MET A 45 1.47 12.94 -2.12
N GLN A 46 0.43 12.13 -1.96
CA GLN A 46 -0.16 11.79 -0.67
C GLN A 46 0.07 10.32 -0.38
N LEU A 47 0.99 10.02 0.54
CA LEU A 47 1.34 8.65 0.94
C LEU A 47 0.57 8.25 2.20
N TYR A 48 -0.26 7.23 2.11
CA TYR A 48 -0.99 6.64 3.22
C TYR A 48 -0.34 5.30 3.59
N SER A 49 0.34 5.24 4.72
CA SER A 49 1.23 4.13 5.03
C SER A 49 1.44 3.91 6.53
N LEU A 50 2.27 2.95 6.85
CA LEU A 50 2.79 2.64 8.19
C LEU A 50 4.24 2.17 8.01
N GLY A 51 5.09 2.31 9.05
CA GLY A 51 6.50 1.91 9.07
C GLY A 51 6.68 0.37 9.04
N THR A 52 6.11 -0.28 8.04
CA THR A 52 6.29 -1.71 7.72
C THR A 52 7.32 -1.87 6.61
N PRO A 53 7.87 -3.08 6.38
CA PRO A 53 8.81 -3.29 5.27
C PRO A 53 8.29 -2.78 3.91
N ASN A 54 7.00 -2.97 3.62
CA ASN A 54 6.42 -2.49 2.37
C ASN A 54 6.21 -0.96 2.34
N GLY A 55 5.85 -0.35 3.48
CA GLY A 55 5.71 1.10 3.59
C GLY A 55 7.05 1.82 3.44
N VAL A 56 8.10 1.30 4.06
CA VAL A 56 9.46 1.86 4.01
C VAL A 56 10.02 1.89 2.58
N LYS A 57 9.70 0.94 1.72
CA LYS A 57 10.14 0.96 0.31
C LYS A 57 9.72 2.24 -0.40
N VAL A 58 8.48 2.69 -0.17
CA VAL A 58 7.94 3.88 -0.84
C VAL A 58 8.58 5.16 -0.30
N THR A 59 8.75 5.26 1.03
CA THR A 59 9.44 6.42 1.61
C THR A 59 10.89 6.50 1.15
N VAL A 60 11.63 5.38 1.11
CA VAL A 60 12.99 5.35 0.57
C VAL A 60 13.02 5.84 -0.87
N MET A 61 12.10 5.36 -1.73
CA MET A 61 12.05 5.79 -3.13
C MET A 61 11.80 7.30 -3.27
N LEU A 62 10.87 7.86 -2.50
CA LEU A 62 10.57 9.29 -2.52
C LEU A 62 11.76 10.14 -2.02
N GLU A 63 12.41 9.72 -0.93
CA GLU A 63 13.59 10.40 -0.39
C GLU A 63 14.78 10.35 -1.37
N GLU A 64 15.00 9.22 -2.04
CA GLU A 64 16.04 9.10 -3.06
C GLU A 64 15.76 9.99 -4.28
N LEU A 65 14.48 10.09 -4.71
CA LEU A 65 14.09 11.01 -5.76
C LEU A 65 14.35 12.47 -5.37
N LEU A 66 14.04 12.85 -4.14
CA LEU A 66 14.34 14.19 -3.62
C LEU A 66 15.84 14.44 -3.55
N ALA A 67 16.63 13.46 -3.10
CA ALA A 67 18.10 13.56 -3.06
C ALA A 67 18.72 13.73 -4.45
N LEU A 68 18.10 13.18 -5.49
CA LEU A 68 18.48 13.42 -6.89
C LEU A 68 18.01 14.77 -7.44
N GLY A 69 17.25 15.56 -6.67
CA GLY A 69 16.76 16.88 -7.05
C GLY A 69 15.47 16.87 -7.88
N HIS A 70 14.71 15.78 -7.87
CA HIS A 70 13.41 15.72 -8.54
C HIS A 70 12.38 16.55 -7.77
N SER A 71 12.17 17.80 -8.21
CA SER A 71 11.06 18.61 -7.73
C SER A 71 9.72 17.98 -8.15
N GLY A 72 8.76 17.94 -7.27
CA GLY A 72 7.49 17.24 -7.46
C GLY A 72 7.45 15.86 -6.82
N ALA A 73 8.57 15.34 -6.30
CA ALA A 73 8.60 14.16 -5.46
C ALA A 73 8.32 14.46 -3.98
N GLU A 74 8.11 15.74 -3.62
CA GLU A 74 7.69 16.11 -2.28
C GLU A 74 6.33 15.50 -1.96
N TYR A 75 6.21 14.98 -0.75
CA TYR A 75 5.03 14.22 -0.35
C TYR A 75 4.58 14.55 1.07
N ASP A 76 3.32 14.31 1.35
CA ASP A 76 2.77 14.27 2.69
C ASP A 76 2.54 12.80 3.07
N ALA A 77 3.05 12.38 4.23
CA ALA A 77 2.91 11.02 4.74
C ALA A 77 1.88 10.97 5.87
N TRP A 78 0.90 10.09 5.74
CA TRP A 78 -0.19 9.91 6.68
C TRP A 78 -0.17 8.50 7.26
N LEU A 79 -0.21 8.44 8.59
CA LEU A 79 -0.24 7.18 9.31
C LEU A 79 -1.59 6.48 9.12
N ILE A 80 -1.56 5.23 8.67
CA ILE A 80 -2.72 4.33 8.69
C ILE A 80 -2.46 3.26 9.74
N ASN A 81 -3.14 3.37 10.87
CA ASN A 81 -3.00 2.40 11.96
C ASN A 81 -3.81 1.14 11.64
N ILE A 82 -3.12 0.11 11.14
CA ILE A 82 -3.76 -1.17 10.81
C ILE A 82 -4.26 -1.93 12.05
N GLY A 83 -3.71 -1.65 13.24
CA GLY A 83 -4.16 -2.24 14.50
C GLY A 83 -5.53 -1.75 14.94
N THR A 84 -5.94 -0.53 14.54
CA THR A 84 -7.26 0.06 14.80
C THR A 84 -8.21 -0.05 13.61
N GLY A 85 -7.76 -0.66 12.51
CA GLY A 85 -8.58 -0.88 11.33
C GLY A 85 -8.77 0.36 10.46
N ASP A 86 -7.82 1.31 10.46
CA ASP A 86 -7.93 2.54 9.66
C ASP A 86 -7.93 2.23 8.16
N GLN A 87 -7.26 1.15 7.73
CA GLN A 87 -7.30 0.66 6.35
C GLN A 87 -8.67 0.26 5.84
N PHE A 88 -9.65 0.13 6.74
CA PHE A 88 -11.06 -0.19 6.41
C PHE A 88 -11.97 1.04 6.42
N GLY A 89 -11.44 2.23 6.60
CA GLY A 89 -12.18 3.48 6.45
C GLY A 89 -12.48 3.79 4.99
N SER A 90 -13.62 4.46 4.72
CA SER A 90 -14.10 4.76 3.36
C SER A 90 -13.04 5.45 2.50
N GLY A 91 -12.39 6.48 3.00
CA GLY A 91 -11.38 7.23 2.25
C GLY A 91 -10.15 6.39 1.88
N PHE A 92 -9.71 5.45 2.74
CA PHE A 92 -8.60 4.55 2.38
C PHE A 92 -9.03 3.49 1.38
N VAL A 93 -10.22 2.92 1.55
CA VAL A 93 -10.80 1.93 0.62
C VAL A 93 -11.01 2.51 -0.77
N ASP A 94 -11.34 3.81 -0.88
CA ASP A 94 -11.45 4.51 -2.17
C ASP A 94 -10.11 4.58 -2.90
N ILE A 95 -8.98 4.66 -2.19
CA ILE A 95 -7.65 4.64 -2.80
C ILE A 95 -7.21 3.21 -3.06
N ASN A 96 -7.33 2.33 -2.05
CA ASN A 96 -6.98 0.92 -2.15
C ASN A 96 -8.14 0.01 -1.72
N PRO A 97 -8.92 -0.52 -2.65
CA PRO A 97 -10.03 -1.42 -2.34
C PRO A 97 -9.60 -2.74 -1.69
N ASN A 98 -8.31 -3.10 -1.79
CA ASN A 98 -7.74 -4.26 -1.11
C ASN A 98 -7.45 -4.00 0.38
N SER A 99 -7.59 -2.74 0.85
CA SER A 99 -7.40 -2.35 2.26
C SER A 99 -6.03 -2.73 2.83
N LYS A 100 -4.97 -2.55 2.04
CA LYS A 100 -3.57 -2.80 2.42
C LYS A 100 -2.72 -1.54 2.25
N ILE A 101 -1.81 -1.32 3.19
CA ILE A 101 -0.78 -0.29 3.09
C ILE A 101 0.46 -0.86 2.36
N PRO A 102 1.25 0.00 1.69
CA PRO A 102 1.04 1.42 1.40
C PRO A 102 0.04 1.66 0.27
N ALA A 103 -0.50 2.88 0.23
CA ALA A 103 -1.25 3.42 -0.90
C ALA A 103 -0.80 4.86 -1.18
N LEU A 104 -0.74 5.23 -2.45
CA LEU A 104 -0.34 6.55 -2.91
C LEU A 104 -1.49 7.17 -3.71
N LEU A 105 -1.79 8.44 -3.43
CA LEU A 105 -2.64 9.27 -4.26
C LEU A 105 -1.78 10.37 -4.89
N ASP A 106 -1.50 10.26 -6.17
CA ASP A 106 -0.80 11.26 -6.95
C ASP A 106 -1.81 12.28 -7.51
N ARG A 107 -1.69 13.53 -7.05
CA ARG A 107 -2.55 14.65 -7.40
C ARG A 107 -1.83 15.68 -8.27
N SER A 108 -0.77 15.29 -8.95
CA SER A 108 0.01 16.19 -9.82
C SER A 108 -0.77 16.64 -11.04
N ASP A 109 -1.73 15.83 -11.48
CA ASP A 109 -2.60 16.10 -12.61
C ASP A 109 -4.04 16.45 -12.16
N PRO A 110 -4.83 17.10 -13.00
CA PRO A 110 -6.23 17.41 -12.69
C PRO A 110 -7.07 16.21 -12.30
N THR A 111 -6.75 15.03 -12.83
CA THR A 111 -7.35 13.76 -12.45
C THR A 111 -6.36 12.98 -11.58
N PRO A 112 -6.60 12.86 -10.27
CA PRO A 112 -5.70 12.14 -9.38
C PRO A 112 -5.55 10.67 -9.76
N ILE A 113 -4.33 10.17 -9.66
CA ILE A 113 -4.00 8.76 -9.89
C ILE A 113 -3.83 8.08 -8.54
N ARG A 114 -4.60 7.04 -8.28
CA ARG A 114 -4.45 6.19 -7.11
C ARG A 114 -3.61 4.98 -7.46
N VAL A 115 -2.60 4.71 -6.66
CA VAL A 115 -1.69 3.57 -6.84
C VAL A 115 -1.59 2.81 -5.54
N PHE A 116 -1.80 1.52 -5.58
CA PHE A 116 -1.62 0.61 -4.46
C PHE A 116 -0.77 -0.59 -4.88
N GLU A 117 -0.32 -1.39 -3.93
CA GLU A 117 0.80 -2.34 -4.00
C GLU A 117 2.15 -1.62 -4.06
N SER A 118 3.04 -1.93 -3.11
CA SER A 118 4.32 -1.22 -3.00
C SER A 118 5.17 -1.28 -4.27
N GLY A 119 5.19 -2.43 -4.97
CA GLY A 119 5.89 -2.58 -6.25
C GLY A 119 5.30 -1.70 -7.37
N ALA A 120 3.97 -1.60 -7.44
CA ALA A 120 3.30 -0.75 -8.42
C ALA A 120 3.59 0.75 -8.14
N ILE A 121 3.63 1.14 -6.85
CA ILE A 121 3.99 2.50 -6.46
C ILE A 121 5.44 2.81 -6.87
N LEU A 122 6.38 1.88 -6.63
CA LEU A 122 7.79 2.06 -7.05
C LEU A 122 7.91 2.22 -8.57
N ILE A 123 7.20 1.42 -9.35
CA ILE A 123 7.19 1.53 -10.82
C ILE A 123 6.60 2.87 -11.26
N HIS A 124 5.45 3.26 -10.71
CA HIS A 124 4.80 4.53 -11.02
C HIS A 124 5.74 5.73 -10.77
N LEU A 125 6.39 5.76 -9.61
CA LEU A 125 7.34 6.83 -9.27
C LEU A 125 8.57 6.80 -10.18
N ALA A 126 9.13 5.62 -10.48
CA ALA A 126 10.28 5.47 -11.35
C ALA A 126 9.99 5.96 -12.78
N GLU A 127 8.83 5.63 -13.33
CA GLU A 127 8.40 6.07 -14.66
C GLU A 127 8.09 7.56 -14.69
N LYS A 128 7.40 8.07 -13.66
CA LYS A 128 7.04 9.49 -13.54
C LYS A 128 8.27 10.40 -13.52
N PHE A 129 9.30 10.02 -12.78
CA PHE A 129 10.52 10.82 -12.62
C PHE A 129 11.67 10.40 -13.52
N GLY A 130 11.53 9.32 -14.31
CA GLY A 130 12.57 8.82 -15.20
C GLY A 130 13.81 8.33 -14.47
N ALA A 131 13.65 7.78 -13.26
CA ALA A 131 14.75 7.38 -12.38
C ALA A 131 14.57 5.95 -11.85
N PHE A 132 15.67 5.26 -11.52
CA PHE A 132 15.75 3.94 -10.89
C PHE A 132 15.18 2.76 -11.70
N LEU A 133 14.57 2.98 -12.85
CA LEU A 133 14.08 1.92 -13.72
C LEU A 133 14.82 2.00 -15.08
N PRO A 134 15.63 0.99 -15.43
CA PRO A 134 16.33 0.98 -16.71
C PRO A 134 15.37 1.04 -17.92
N THR A 135 15.81 1.71 -18.97
CA THR A 135 15.06 1.78 -20.24
C THR A 135 15.48 0.70 -21.22
N GLU A 136 16.73 0.18 -21.09
CA GLU A 136 17.22 -0.92 -21.90
C GLU A 136 16.40 -2.20 -21.59
N PRO A 137 15.87 -2.92 -22.58
CA PRO A 137 14.91 -4.01 -22.36
C PRO A 137 15.39 -5.12 -21.43
N ALA A 138 16.64 -5.59 -21.58
CA ALA A 138 17.15 -6.69 -20.75
C ALA A 138 17.38 -6.25 -19.31
N ALA A 139 17.96 -5.07 -19.09
CA ALA A 139 18.17 -4.49 -17.77
C ALA A 139 16.83 -4.18 -17.07
N ARG A 140 15.84 -3.66 -17.82
CA ARG A 140 14.49 -3.42 -17.32
C ARG A 140 13.82 -4.72 -16.88
N ALA A 141 13.89 -5.77 -17.70
CA ALA A 141 13.33 -7.07 -17.37
C ALA A 141 13.96 -7.66 -16.09
N ALA A 142 15.28 -7.58 -15.97
CA ALA A 142 16.00 -8.03 -14.78
C ALA A 142 15.59 -7.23 -13.52
N CYS A 143 15.52 -5.89 -13.63
CA CYS A 143 15.07 -5.02 -12.54
C CYS A 143 13.65 -5.37 -12.07
N LEU A 144 12.70 -5.53 -12.98
CA LEU A 144 11.33 -5.91 -12.67
C LEU A 144 11.24 -7.32 -12.07
N SER A 145 12.06 -8.26 -12.54
CA SER A 145 12.09 -9.61 -11.96
C SER A 145 12.51 -9.59 -10.50
N TRP A 146 13.55 -8.84 -10.15
CA TRP A 146 13.96 -8.67 -8.76
C TRP A 146 12.96 -7.88 -7.91
N LEU A 147 12.32 -6.88 -8.50
CA LEU A 147 11.23 -6.17 -7.83
C LEU A 147 10.09 -7.13 -7.47
N MET A 148 9.64 -7.96 -8.40
CA MET A 148 8.55 -8.91 -8.16
C MET A 148 8.95 -10.03 -7.20
N TRP A 149 10.22 -10.45 -7.21
CA TRP A 149 10.73 -11.49 -6.30
C TRP A 149 10.63 -11.10 -4.82
N GLN A 150 10.79 -9.81 -4.50
CA GLN A 150 10.78 -9.32 -3.12
C GLN A 150 9.38 -8.90 -2.61
N MET A 151 8.32 -9.03 -3.42
CA MET A 151 6.94 -8.60 -3.09
C MET A 151 6.19 -9.64 -2.24
#